data_1206a695408ae541c4dc5bf9ec28e002
#
_entry.id   1206a695408ae541c4dc5bf9ec28e002
#
_cell.length_a   1.000
_cell.length_b   1.000
_cell.length_c   1.000
_cell.angle_alpha   90.00
_cell.angle_beta   90.00
_cell.angle_gamma   90.00
#
_symmetry.space_group_name_H-M   'P 1'
#
loop_
_entity.id
_entity.type
_entity.pdbx_description
1 polymer ?
#
loop_
_entity_poly.entity_id
_entity_poly.type
_entity_poly.pdbx_seq_one_letter_code
_entity_poly.pdbx_strand_id
1 'polypeptide(L)'
;VSIAFDHRDPGTTEERWARAQPWRDAAALDLAGERLVVLAAHPDDETLGAGGLIAHAAARGVEVVVVVATDGEAADAGADNVAARAHLARVRRCEVVDAVADLAPGAQLHLLGIPDGEVREHADLLHDRLHAIVTGSDAIAPHAAPATTLVAPWWGDGHRDHRLAGEVALRLAGADVRVLGYPVWMWHWADPDKVDPASWRVLPLDAAARAAKARARDRHRSQTRPDSTGAPTLHDGMLAHFDRDTEVFIAPPDAGSTPLDAFTRRYRSRPDPWGVRTRWYERRKRALLGAMLPRERFTRALEIGCGVGEFSAELATRCDAVVAIDVAAEAVARTAERVAAQPHVQVVRADARTDLPAVAPGHSDLVVLSEVGYYWSAADLEIVLDAIEAAGADLIAACHWRHPGGDAPQSGDAVHAAIARRARTRLARYLDEDVVIEVFALRETPSVAQAEGLTP
;
A
#
# COMPACT_ATOMS: atom_id res chain seq x y z
N VAL A 1 -13.43 14.00 3.04
CA VAL A 1 -14.64 14.52 3.71
C VAL A 1 -14.68 13.89 5.09
N SER A 2 -14.70 14.70 6.16
CA SER A 2 -14.89 14.20 7.53
C SER A 2 -16.36 13.80 7.67
N ILE A 3 -16.62 12.53 7.94
CA ILE A 3 -17.95 12.02 8.26
C ILE A 3 -18.12 12.22 9.77
N ALA A 4 -19.11 13.04 10.16
CA ALA A 4 -19.46 13.22 11.56
C ALA A 4 -20.62 12.26 11.89
N PHE A 5 -20.43 11.38 12.87
CA PHE A 5 -21.48 10.54 13.43
C PHE A 5 -21.29 10.45 14.97
N ASP A 6 -22.35 10.20 15.71
CA ASP A 6 -22.28 9.87 17.13
C ASP A 6 -22.63 8.38 17.28
N HIS A 7 -21.73 7.59 17.86
CA HIS A 7 -21.94 6.16 18.09
C HIS A 7 -23.14 5.85 19.03
N ARG A 8 -23.63 6.85 19.76
CA ARG A 8 -24.80 6.75 20.62
C ARG A 8 -26.13 6.90 19.88
N ASP A 9 -26.08 7.44 18.65
CA ASP A 9 -27.27 7.53 17.80
C ASP A 9 -27.69 6.14 17.32
N PRO A 10 -28.99 5.92 17.02
CA PRO A 10 -29.45 4.62 16.50
C PRO A 10 -28.78 4.20 15.19
N GLY A 11 -28.32 5.16 14.40
CA GLY A 11 -27.73 4.93 13.10
C GLY A 11 -28.68 4.29 12.09
N THR A 12 -28.10 3.73 11.02
CA THR A 12 -28.84 2.96 10.02
C THR A 12 -29.07 1.55 10.53
N THR A 13 -30.33 1.13 10.61
CA THR A 13 -30.69 -0.16 11.24
C THR A 13 -30.31 -1.36 10.36
N GLU A 14 -30.07 -2.50 11.00
CA GLU A 14 -29.76 -3.74 10.28
C GLU A 14 -30.91 -4.18 9.36
N GLU A 15 -32.17 -3.96 9.72
CA GLU A 15 -33.31 -4.28 8.88
C GLU A 15 -33.28 -3.48 7.57
N ARG A 16 -32.78 -2.24 7.59
CA ARG A 16 -32.61 -1.43 6.37
C ARG A 16 -31.51 -1.99 5.48
N TRP A 17 -30.38 -2.38 6.05
CA TRP A 17 -29.28 -3.04 5.34
C TRP A 17 -29.71 -4.40 4.77
N ALA A 18 -30.39 -5.23 5.58
CA ALA A 18 -30.91 -6.53 5.18
C ALA A 18 -31.96 -6.44 4.05
N ARG A 19 -32.70 -5.34 3.97
CA ARG A 19 -33.65 -5.09 2.87
C ARG A 19 -32.93 -4.67 1.59
N ALA A 20 -31.97 -3.78 1.67
CA ALA A 20 -31.23 -3.26 0.52
C ALA A 20 -30.24 -4.28 -0.05
N GLN A 21 -29.56 -5.04 0.81
CA GLN A 21 -28.55 -6.07 0.50
C GLN A 21 -27.57 -5.64 -0.61
N PRO A 22 -26.87 -4.51 -0.49
CA PRO A 22 -25.99 -4.03 -1.56
C PRO A 22 -24.84 -5.00 -1.88
N TRP A 23 -24.54 -5.93 -0.97
CA TRP A 23 -23.51 -6.97 -1.15
C TRP A 23 -23.97 -8.19 -1.95
N ARG A 24 -25.27 -8.31 -2.31
CA ARG A 24 -25.84 -9.51 -2.95
C ARG A 24 -25.11 -9.94 -4.21
N ASP A 25 -24.76 -8.98 -5.06
CA ASP A 25 -24.13 -9.22 -6.36
C ASP A 25 -22.60 -8.97 -6.30
N ALA A 26 -22.04 -8.74 -5.11
CA ALA A 26 -20.62 -8.56 -4.95
C ALA A 26 -19.85 -9.88 -5.19
N ALA A 27 -18.63 -9.77 -5.75
CA ALA A 27 -17.82 -10.93 -6.01
C ALA A 27 -17.42 -11.65 -4.71
N ALA A 28 -17.36 -13.00 -4.77
CA ALA A 28 -16.87 -13.77 -3.64
C ALA A 28 -15.45 -13.39 -3.26
N LEU A 29 -15.17 -13.33 -1.96
CA LEU A 29 -13.81 -13.21 -1.48
C LEU A 29 -13.08 -14.54 -1.69
N ASP A 30 -12.04 -14.52 -2.50
CA ASP A 30 -11.07 -15.59 -2.59
C ASP A 30 -9.90 -15.27 -1.64
N LEU A 31 -9.59 -16.17 -0.72
CA LEU A 31 -8.38 -16.12 0.08
C LEU A 31 -7.22 -16.64 -0.79
N ALA A 32 -6.65 -15.72 -1.58
CA ALA A 32 -5.41 -15.99 -2.29
C ALA A 32 -4.25 -15.77 -1.33
N GLY A 33 -3.49 -16.81 -1.02
CA GLY A 33 -2.27 -16.69 -0.23
C GLY A 33 -2.17 -17.71 0.90
N GLU A 34 -0.97 -17.89 1.39
CA GLU A 34 -0.64 -18.82 2.48
C GLU A 34 -0.73 -18.15 3.86
N ARG A 35 -0.94 -16.82 3.90
CA ARG A 35 -0.92 -16.02 5.12
C ARG A 35 -2.02 -14.97 5.14
N LEU A 36 -2.71 -14.85 6.27
CA LEU A 36 -3.66 -13.79 6.58
C LEU A 36 -3.11 -12.91 7.69
N VAL A 37 -2.96 -11.61 7.44
CA VAL A 37 -2.66 -10.60 8.46
C VAL A 37 -3.89 -9.72 8.64
N VAL A 38 -4.38 -9.57 9.86
CA VAL A 38 -5.52 -8.72 10.20
C VAL A 38 -5.04 -7.60 11.11
N LEU A 39 -5.11 -6.36 10.62
CA LEU A 39 -4.87 -5.17 11.42
C LEU A 39 -6.20 -4.69 12.01
N ALA A 40 -6.22 -4.43 13.30
CA ALA A 40 -7.29 -3.74 14.02
C ALA A 40 -6.78 -2.39 14.55
N ALA A 41 -7.60 -1.35 14.53
CA ALA A 41 -7.27 -0.10 15.19
C ALA A 41 -7.42 -0.23 16.71
N HIS A 42 -8.49 -0.89 17.14
CA HIS A 42 -8.85 -1.11 18.55
C HIS A 42 -9.16 -2.59 18.80
N PRO A 43 -9.04 -3.05 20.07
CA PRO A 43 -9.46 -4.41 20.43
C PRO A 43 -10.99 -4.54 20.29
N ASP A 44 -11.48 -5.29 19.37
CA ASP A 44 -12.84 -5.65 18.92
C ASP A 44 -13.03 -5.53 17.40
N ASP A 45 -12.31 -4.61 16.73
CA ASP A 45 -12.44 -4.41 15.28
C ASP A 45 -12.18 -5.69 14.48
N GLU A 46 -11.14 -6.46 14.86
CA GLU A 46 -10.77 -7.73 14.22
C GLU A 46 -11.90 -8.77 14.33
N THR A 47 -12.58 -8.78 15.48
CA THR A 47 -13.70 -9.67 15.74
C THR A 47 -14.94 -9.24 14.98
N LEU A 48 -15.27 -7.94 15.03
CA LEU A 48 -16.47 -7.39 14.37
C LEU A 48 -16.34 -7.46 12.85
N GLY A 49 -15.26 -6.91 12.30
CA GLY A 49 -15.11 -6.74 10.86
C GLY A 49 -14.59 -7.97 10.12
N ALA A 50 -13.77 -8.82 10.78
CA ALA A 50 -13.07 -9.93 10.15
C ALA A 50 -13.07 -11.24 10.96
N GLY A 51 -13.86 -11.35 12.02
CA GLY A 51 -13.86 -12.54 12.88
C GLY A 51 -14.23 -13.84 12.16
N GLY A 52 -15.20 -13.77 11.27
CA GLY A 52 -15.57 -14.90 10.42
C GLY A 52 -14.45 -15.29 9.46
N LEU A 53 -13.75 -14.32 8.86
CA LEU A 53 -12.59 -14.54 7.99
C LEU A 53 -11.45 -15.20 8.76
N ILE A 54 -11.14 -14.71 9.96
CA ILE A 54 -10.11 -15.28 10.83
C ILE A 54 -10.41 -16.77 11.11
N ALA A 55 -11.61 -17.08 11.54
CA ALA A 55 -12.03 -18.44 11.82
C ALA A 55 -12.03 -19.33 10.56
N HIS A 56 -12.46 -18.80 9.43
CA HIS A 56 -12.46 -19.49 8.15
C HIS A 56 -11.06 -19.80 7.65
N ALA A 57 -10.11 -18.86 7.79
CA ALA A 57 -8.70 -19.05 7.43
C ALA A 57 -8.02 -20.08 8.32
N ALA A 58 -8.19 -19.98 9.63
CA ALA A 58 -7.62 -20.94 10.60
C ALA A 58 -8.12 -22.36 10.34
N ALA A 59 -9.42 -22.56 10.06
CA ALA A 59 -9.98 -23.87 9.75
C ALA A 59 -9.40 -24.51 8.47
N ARG A 60 -8.77 -23.70 7.59
CA ARG A 60 -8.10 -24.15 6.35
C ARG A 60 -6.58 -24.29 6.49
N GLY A 61 -6.05 -24.08 7.69
CA GLY A 61 -4.61 -24.14 7.94
C GLY A 61 -3.81 -22.96 7.39
N VAL A 62 -4.49 -21.84 7.05
CA VAL A 62 -3.82 -20.60 6.69
C VAL A 62 -3.17 -20.01 7.93
N GLU A 63 -1.93 -19.55 7.82
CA GLU A 63 -1.26 -18.83 8.90
C GLU A 63 -2.02 -17.52 9.19
N VAL A 64 -2.43 -17.33 10.44
CA VAL A 64 -3.16 -16.13 10.88
C VAL A 64 -2.31 -15.31 11.83
N VAL A 65 -2.19 -14.02 11.53
CA VAL A 65 -1.56 -13.01 12.38
C VAL A 65 -2.55 -11.89 12.62
N VAL A 66 -2.78 -11.54 13.87
CA VAL A 66 -3.61 -10.40 14.28
C VAL A 66 -2.72 -9.32 14.86
N VAL A 67 -2.88 -8.09 14.39
CA VAL A 67 -2.15 -6.91 14.88
C VAL A 67 -3.17 -5.90 15.37
N VAL A 68 -3.04 -5.48 16.62
CA VAL A 68 -3.91 -4.46 17.23
C VAL A 68 -3.08 -3.22 17.51
N ALA A 69 -3.47 -2.08 16.93
CA ALA A 69 -2.67 -0.86 16.98
C ALA A 69 -2.73 -0.19 18.37
N THR A 70 -3.92 0.02 18.90
CA THR A 70 -4.12 0.70 20.19
C THR A 70 -4.73 -0.25 21.23
N ASP A 71 -4.75 0.16 22.49
CA ASP A 71 -5.47 -0.58 23.53
C ASP A 71 -6.93 -0.14 23.68
N GLY A 72 -7.37 0.91 22.94
CA GLY A 72 -8.72 1.44 22.98
C GLY A 72 -9.09 2.04 24.34
N GLU A 73 -8.11 2.58 25.05
CA GLU A 73 -8.26 3.05 26.43
C GLU A 73 -8.97 4.40 26.56
N ALA A 74 -9.25 5.07 25.44
CA ALA A 74 -10.02 6.31 25.42
C ALA A 74 -11.52 6.08 25.12
N ALA A 75 -11.97 4.84 24.97
CA ALA A 75 -13.35 4.52 24.64
C ALA A 75 -14.37 4.94 25.71
N ASP A 76 -13.98 4.96 26.99
CA ASP A 76 -14.84 5.45 28.07
C ASP A 76 -14.65 6.95 28.28
N ALA A 77 -15.61 7.74 27.82
CA ALA A 77 -15.61 9.21 27.96
C ALA A 77 -15.60 9.70 29.43
N GLY A 78 -15.96 8.85 30.41
CA GLY A 78 -15.89 9.15 31.84
C GLY A 78 -14.55 8.81 32.50
N ALA A 79 -13.64 8.14 31.76
CA ALA A 79 -12.33 7.76 32.26
C ALA A 79 -11.29 8.90 32.11
N ASP A 80 -11.52 10.02 32.75
CA ASP A 80 -10.67 11.22 32.62
C ASP A 80 -9.30 11.13 33.31
N ASN A 81 -8.97 9.99 33.95
CA ASN A 81 -7.71 9.84 34.64
C ASN A 81 -6.86 8.69 34.13
N VAL A 82 -5.53 8.85 34.22
CA VAL A 82 -4.54 7.90 33.75
C VAL A 82 -4.74 6.49 34.32
N ALA A 83 -5.17 6.35 35.55
CA ALA A 83 -5.34 5.04 36.18
C ALA A 83 -6.55 4.29 35.62
N ALA A 84 -7.65 4.97 35.31
CA ALA A 84 -8.83 4.38 34.68
C ALA A 84 -8.50 3.93 33.23
N ARG A 85 -7.84 4.77 32.45
CA ARG A 85 -7.36 4.41 31.09
C ARG A 85 -6.42 3.20 31.13
N ALA A 86 -5.43 3.20 32.03
CA ALA A 86 -4.51 2.06 32.17
C ALA A 86 -5.24 0.79 32.66
N HIS A 87 -6.33 0.91 33.42
CA HIS A 87 -7.15 -0.23 33.77
C HIS A 87 -7.92 -0.76 32.56
N LEU A 88 -8.58 0.12 31.81
CA LEU A 88 -9.33 -0.25 30.60
C LEU A 88 -8.41 -0.90 29.56
N ALA A 89 -7.22 -0.33 29.31
CA ALA A 89 -6.22 -0.92 28.42
C ALA A 89 -5.91 -2.38 28.79
N ARG A 90 -5.69 -2.65 30.08
CA ARG A 90 -5.42 -4.03 30.53
C ARG A 90 -6.61 -4.97 30.33
N VAL A 91 -7.82 -4.49 30.60
CA VAL A 91 -9.04 -5.27 30.39
C VAL A 91 -9.18 -5.61 28.91
N ARG A 92 -9.11 -4.62 28.02
CA ARG A 92 -9.27 -4.82 26.57
C ARG A 92 -8.19 -5.71 25.96
N ARG A 93 -6.93 -5.61 26.45
CA ARG A 93 -5.87 -6.56 26.09
C ARG A 93 -6.21 -8.01 26.42
N CYS A 94 -6.78 -8.28 27.60
CA CYS A 94 -7.21 -9.62 27.98
C CYS A 94 -8.39 -10.09 27.10
N GLU A 95 -9.35 -9.21 26.83
CA GLU A 95 -10.52 -9.51 26.02
C GLU A 95 -10.13 -9.92 24.59
N VAL A 96 -9.23 -9.16 23.93
CA VAL A 96 -8.78 -9.50 22.58
C VAL A 96 -7.94 -10.77 22.52
N VAL A 97 -7.12 -11.06 23.53
CA VAL A 97 -6.39 -12.33 23.64
C VAL A 97 -7.36 -13.52 23.66
N ASP A 98 -8.40 -13.43 24.50
CA ASP A 98 -9.42 -14.47 24.59
C ASP A 98 -10.26 -14.57 23.29
N ALA A 99 -10.59 -13.43 22.66
CA ALA A 99 -11.36 -13.38 21.42
C ALA A 99 -10.58 -14.02 20.26
N VAL A 100 -9.32 -13.67 20.09
CA VAL A 100 -8.47 -14.26 19.04
C VAL A 100 -8.27 -15.76 19.27
N ALA A 101 -8.13 -16.21 20.52
CA ALA A 101 -8.05 -17.63 20.84
C ALA A 101 -9.34 -18.39 20.49
N ASP A 102 -10.52 -17.77 20.63
CA ASP A 102 -11.79 -18.35 20.21
C ASP A 102 -11.97 -18.41 18.68
N LEU A 103 -11.37 -17.47 17.94
CA LEU A 103 -11.41 -17.40 16.48
C LEU A 103 -10.39 -18.34 15.82
N ALA A 104 -9.16 -18.29 16.25
CA ALA A 104 -8.03 -19.01 15.66
C ALA A 104 -7.04 -19.45 16.74
N PRO A 105 -7.25 -20.62 17.38
CA PRO A 105 -6.30 -21.16 18.33
C PRO A 105 -4.93 -21.34 17.67
N GLY A 106 -3.91 -20.62 18.14
CA GLY A 106 -2.57 -20.66 17.57
C GLY A 106 -2.24 -19.49 16.61
N ALA A 107 -3.17 -18.56 16.38
CA ALA A 107 -2.85 -17.31 15.71
C ALA A 107 -1.80 -16.50 16.49
N GLN A 108 -0.91 -15.83 15.75
CA GLN A 108 0.00 -14.85 16.35
C GLN A 108 -0.78 -13.56 16.65
N LEU A 109 -0.58 -12.99 17.84
CA LEU A 109 -1.21 -11.71 18.22
C LEU A 109 -0.12 -10.70 18.62
N HIS A 110 -0.12 -9.55 17.95
CA HIS A 110 0.75 -8.43 18.22
C HIS A 110 -0.07 -7.25 18.74
N LEU A 111 0.18 -6.82 19.97
CA LEU A 111 -0.40 -5.63 20.58
C LEU A 111 0.63 -4.52 20.57
N LEU A 112 0.41 -3.47 19.73
CA LEU A 112 1.42 -2.43 19.52
C LEU A 112 1.44 -1.38 20.62
N GLY A 113 0.30 -1.16 21.31
CA GLY A 113 0.18 -0.22 22.42
C GLY A 113 0.38 1.24 22.02
N ILE A 114 0.01 1.60 20.79
CA ILE A 114 -0.10 2.98 20.36
C ILE A 114 -1.21 3.64 21.18
N PRO A 115 -1.03 4.88 21.69
CA PRO A 115 -2.09 5.55 22.44
C PRO A 115 -3.38 5.69 21.59
N ASP A 116 -4.52 5.38 22.21
CA ASP A 116 -5.82 5.48 21.54
C ASP A 116 -6.13 6.92 21.15
N GLY A 117 -6.56 7.11 19.90
CA GLY A 117 -6.78 8.41 19.30
C GLY A 117 -5.51 9.07 18.72
N GLU A 118 -4.33 8.47 18.84
CA GLU A 118 -3.03 9.00 18.37
C GLU A 118 -2.40 8.17 17.24
N VAL A 119 -3.19 7.35 16.52
CA VAL A 119 -2.66 6.54 15.40
C VAL A 119 -2.02 7.41 14.32
N ARG A 120 -2.50 8.66 14.13
CA ARG A 120 -1.93 9.62 13.18
C ARG A 120 -0.49 9.97 13.54
N GLU A 121 -0.26 10.30 14.79
CA GLU A 121 1.02 10.75 15.32
C GLU A 121 2.06 9.61 15.31
N HIS A 122 1.58 8.36 15.26
CA HIS A 122 2.38 7.13 15.26
C HIS A 122 2.26 6.33 13.95
N ALA A 123 1.81 6.96 12.85
CA ALA A 123 1.57 6.27 11.58
C ALA A 123 2.82 5.58 11.00
N ASP A 124 4.00 6.17 11.17
CA ASP A 124 5.26 5.58 10.71
C ASP A 124 5.66 4.38 11.58
N LEU A 125 5.48 4.45 12.91
CA LEU A 125 5.69 3.31 13.80
C LEU A 125 4.74 2.14 13.42
N LEU A 126 3.47 2.43 13.18
CA LEU A 126 2.49 1.42 12.74
C LEU A 126 2.91 0.81 11.40
N HIS A 127 3.32 1.65 10.44
CA HIS A 127 3.80 1.19 9.14
C HIS A 127 5.01 0.25 9.28
N ASP A 128 6.03 0.65 10.03
CA ASP A 128 7.26 -0.12 10.16
C ASP A 128 7.02 -1.48 10.85
N ARG A 129 6.19 -1.49 11.90
CA ARG A 129 5.80 -2.72 12.58
C ARG A 129 5.00 -3.65 11.68
N LEU A 130 4.00 -3.10 10.98
CA LEU A 130 3.17 -3.88 10.08
C LEU A 130 3.98 -4.39 8.87
N HIS A 131 4.87 -3.56 8.32
CA HIS A 131 5.78 -3.94 7.25
C HIS A 131 6.67 -5.12 7.68
N ALA A 132 7.30 -5.04 8.86
CA ALA A 132 8.14 -6.11 9.39
C ALA A 132 7.35 -7.43 9.54
N ILE A 133 6.12 -7.36 10.06
CA ILE A 133 5.23 -8.51 10.21
C ILE A 133 4.85 -9.09 8.84
N VAL A 134 4.42 -8.24 7.89
CA VAL A 134 3.95 -8.67 6.55
C VAL A 134 5.08 -9.27 5.73
N THR A 135 6.29 -8.69 5.78
CA THR A 135 7.46 -9.17 5.02
C THR A 135 8.23 -10.29 5.72
N GLY A 136 7.91 -10.59 6.98
CA GLY A 136 8.66 -11.58 7.76
C GLY A 136 10.09 -11.13 8.07
N SER A 137 10.40 -9.83 7.98
CA SER A 137 11.75 -9.32 8.22
C SER A 137 12.19 -9.39 9.68
N ASP A 138 11.28 -9.68 10.61
CA ASP A 138 11.58 -9.99 12.02
C ASP A 138 12.01 -11.46 12.21
N ALA A 139 11.96 -12.30 11.18
CA ALA A 139 12.37 -13.69 11.26
C ALA A 139 13.91 -13.83 11.16
N ILE A 140 14.46 -14.72 11.99
CA ILE A 140 15.92 -15.00 12.09
C ILE A 140 16.51 -15.58 10.78
N ALA A 141 15.67 -16.02 9.84
CA ALA A 141 16.08 -16.50 8.52
C ALA A 141 15.21 -15.83 7.43
N PRO A 142 15.82 -15.15 6.45
CA PRO A 142 15.06 -14.55 5.36
C PRO A 142 14.58 -15.67 4.42
N HIS A 143 13.34 -16.07 4.57
CA HIS A 143 12.61 -16.80 3.54
C HIS A 143 11.83 -15.78 2.71
N ALA A 144 11.59 -16.09 1.41
CA ALA A 144 10.65 -15.31 0.60
C ALA A 144 9.32 -15.24 1.36
N ALA A 145 8.82 -14.02 1.60
CA ALA A 145 7.56 -13.85 2.32
C ALA A 145 6.44 -14.55 1.53
N PRO A 146 5.58 -15.35 2.17
CA PRO A 146 4.45 -15.97 1.48
C PRO A 146 3.49 -14.90 1.00
N ALA A 147 2.77 -15.18 -0.09
CA ALA A 147 1.70 -14.32 -0.57
C ALA A 147 0.72 -14.03 0.58
N THR A 148 0.55 -12.75 0.92
CA THR A 148 -0.16 -12.32 2.12
C THR A 148 -1.43 -11.56 1.76
N THR A 149 -2.56 -11.94 2.37
CA THR A 149 -3.75 -11.11 2.41
C THR A 149 -3.72 -10.28 3.69
N LEU A 150 -3.59 -8.96 3.56
CA LEU A 150 -3.65 -7.99 4.65
C LEU A 150 -5.05 -7.38 4.70
N VAL A 151 -5.74 -7.53 5.83
CA VAL A 151 -7.07 -6.96 6.05
C VAL A 151 -6.97 -5.91 7.15
N ALA A 152 -7.53 -4.74 6.93
CA ALA A 152 -7.46 -3.60 7.86
C ALA A 152 -8.84 -2.92 7.97
N PRO A 153 -9.07 -2.04 8.96
CA PRO A 153 -10.26 -1.20 8.95
C PRO A 153 -10.35 -0.41 7.64
N TRP A 154 -11.56 -0.30 7.08
CA TRP A 154 -11.74 0.41 5.81
C TRP A 154 -11.35 1.89 5.95
N TRP A 155 -10.52 2.38 5.05
CA TRP A 155 -10.02 3.79 5.04
C TRP A 155 -11.11 4.84 4.83
N GLY A 156 -12.34 4.42 4.46
CA GLY A 156 -13.53 5.26 4.36
C GLY A 156 -14.51 5.10 5.52
N ASP A 157 -14.18 4.39 6.59
CA ASP A 157 -15.08 3.95 7.66
C ASP A 157 -15.66 5.09 8.54
N GLY A 158 -15.14 6.31 8.40
CA GLY A 158 -15.60 7.47 9.15
C GLY A 158 -14.90 7.68 10.50
N HIS A 159 -14.41 6.64 11.15
CA HIS A 159 -13.60 6.75 12.36
C HIS A 159 -12.17 7.16 12.00
N ARG A 160 -11.59 8.09 12.79
CA ARG A 160 -10.26 8.65 12.50
C ARG A 160 -9.16 7.59 12.48
N ASP A 161 -9.10 6.75 13.49
CA ASP A 161 -8.05 5.76 13.64
C ASP A 161 -8.22 4.59 12.64
N HIS A 162 -9.47 4.21 12.30
CA HIS A 162 -9.75 3.25 11.24
C HIS A 162 -9.23 3.74 9.89
N ARG A 163 -9.53 5.00 9.56
CA ARG A 163 -9.04 5.59 8.32
C ARG A 163 -7.52 5.52 8.24
N LEU A 164 -6.83 5.91 9.30
CA LEU A 164 -5.37 5.95 9.30
C LEU A 164 -4.75 4.57 9.29
N ALA A 165 -5.29 3.61 10.05
CA ALA A 165 -4.86 2.23 10.01
C ALA A 165 -5.05 1.63 8.60
N GLY A 166 -6.18 1.90 7.96
CA GLY A 166 -6.44 1.49 6.57
C GLY A 166 -5.52 2.17 5.56
N GLU A 167 -5.26 3.47 5.70
CA GLU A 167 -4.31 4.21 4.85
C GLU A 167 -2.86 3.68 5.00
N VAL A 168 -2.45 3.29 6.22
CA VAL A 168 -1.15 2.66 6.46
C VAL A 168 -1.10 1.28 5.79
N ALA A 169 -2.14 0.46 5.93
CA ALA A 169 -2.22 -0.83 5.26
C ALA A 169 -2.12 -0.72 3.74
N LEU A 170 -2.78 0.29 3.14
CA LEU A 170 -2.72 0.54 1.69
C LEU A 170 -1.31 0.82 1.19
N ARG A 171 -0.42 1.41 2.01
CA ARG A 171 0.98 1.65 1.62
C ARG A 171 1.79 0.36 1.44
N LEU A 172 1.31 -0.75 2.01
CA LEU A 172 1.94 -2.07 1.90
C LEU A 172 1.41 -2.90 0.72
N ALA A 173 0.38 -2.41 0.02
CA ALA A 173 -0.16 -3.10 -1.15
C ALA A 173 0.92 -3.29 -2.22
N GLY A 174 1.00 -4.51 -2.77
CA GLY A 174 2.00 -4.87 -3.76
C GLY A 174 1.71 -6.24 -4.37
N ALA A 175 2.63 -6.78 -5.16
CA ALA A 175 2.41 -8.05 -5.84
C ALA A 175 2.21 -9.23 -4.88
N ASP A 176 2.91 -9.21 -3.75
CA ASP A 176 2.84 -10.28 -2.75
C ASP A 176 1.92 -9.93 -1.57
N VAL A 177 1.36 -8.71 -1.53
CA VAL A 177 0.49 -8.22 -0.47
C VAL A 177 -0.80 -7.66 -1.04
N ARG A 178 -1.88 -8.43 -0.92
CA ARG A 178 -3.23 -7.99 -1.24
C ARG A 178 -3.84 -7.29 -0.04
N VAL A 179 -4.31 -6.05 -0.20
CA VAL A 179 -4.96 -5.30 0.88
C VAL A 179 -6.47 -5.24 0.68
N LEU A 180 -7.22 -5.43 1.76
CA LEU A 180 -8.67 -5.29 1.81
C LEU A 180 -9.08 -4.49 3.04
N GLY A 181 -10.11 -3.68 2.92
CA GLY A 181 -10.70 -2.95 4.04
C GLY A 181 -11.95 -3.64 4.57
N TYR A 182 -12.10 -3.82 5.87
CA TYR A 182 -13.37 -4.23 6.46
C TYR A 182 -14.08 -3.04 7.10
N PRO A 183 -15.38 -2.82 6.83
CA PRO A 183 -16.15 -1.74 7.42
C PRO A 183 -16.64 -2.12 8.83
N VAL A 184 -16.56 -1.15 9.75
CA VAL A 184 -17.13 -1.24 11.09
C VAL A 184 -18.20 -0.15 11.27
N TRP A 185 -17.79 1.11 11.33
CA TRP A 185 -18.70 2.24 11.54
C TRP A 185 -19.51 2.63 10.30
N MET A 186 -19.08 2.24 9.10
CA MET A 186 -19.87 2.45 7.88
C MET A 186 -21.30 1.92 8.03
N TRP A 187 -21.46 0.78 8.66
CA TRP A 187 -22.78 0.19 8.86
C TRP A 187 -23.73 1.08 9.66
N HIS A 188 -23.17 1.86 10.57
CA HIS A 188 -23.93 2.77 11.42
C HIS A 188 -24.34 4.07 10.69
N TRP A 189 -23.42 4.72 9.98
CA TRP A 189 -23.67 6.05 9.42
C TRP A 189 -24.09 6.07 7.95
N ALA A 190 -23.78 5.03 7.16
CA ALA A 190 -24.03 5.07 5.73
C ALA A 190 -25.48 4.74 5.37
N ASP A 191 -25.91 5.27 4.23
CA ASP A 191 -27.19 4.97 3.61
C ASP A 191 -26.99 3.80 2.62
N PRO A 192 -27.60 2.62 2.84
CA PRO A 192 -27.42 1.46 1.95
C PRO A 192 -27.85 1.69 0.51
N ASP A 193 -28.69 2.68 0.25
CA ASP A 193 -29.14 3.03 -1.10
C ASP A 193 -28.12 3.93 -1.85
N LYS A 194 -27.08 4.39 -1.16
CA LYS A 194 -26.07 5.31 -1.69
C LYS A 194 -24.65 4.76 -1.71
N VAL A 195 -24.43 3.57 -1.17
CA VAL A 195 -23.11 2.92 -1.22
C VAL A 195 -22.86 2.36 -2.62
N ASP A 196 -21.59 2.39 -3.05
CA ASP A 196 -21.14 1.74 -4.29
C ASP A 196 -20.50 0.38 -3.94
N PRO A 197 -21.16 -0.75 -4.26
CA PRO A 197 -20.66 -2.08 -3.96
C PRO A 197 -19.67 -2.63 -5.01
N ALA A 198 -19.28 -1.88 -6.03
CA ALA A 198 -18.46 -2.38 -7.14
C ALA A 198 -17.11 -2.97 -6.67
N SER A 199 -16.50 -2.37 -5.63
CA SER A 199 -15.27 -2.83 -5.02
C SER A 199 -15.46 -3.85 -3.90
N TRP A 200 -16.70 -4.26 -3.60
CA TRP A 200 -16.97 -5.15 -2.48
C TRP A 200 -16.64 -6.60 -2.81
N ARG A 201 -16.22 -7.33 -1.78
CA ARG A 201 -16.00 -8.79 -1.78
C ARG A 201 -16.75 -9.37 -0.61
N VAL A 202 -17.38 -10.52 -0.80
CA VAL A 202 -18.20 -11.15 0.23
C VAL A 202 -17.65 -12.52 0.62
N LEU A 203 -17.66 -12.78 1.90
CA LEU A 203 -17.34 -14.08 2.47
C LEU A 203 -18.60 -14.65 3.16
N PRO A 204 -19.28 -15.63 2.56
CA PRO A 204 -20.31 -16.39 3.26
C PRO A 204 -19.70 -17.15 4.44
N LEU A 205 -20.31 -17.05 5.62
CA LEU A 205 -19.85 -17.70 6.83
C LEU A 205 -20.63 -18.99 7.07
N ASP A 206 -19.90 -20.08 7.23
CA ASP A 206 -20.50 -21.32 7.70
C ASP A 206 -20.91 -21.25 9.19
N ALA A 207 -21.62 -22.26 9.66
CA ALA A 207 -22.09 -22.31 11.05
C ALA A 207 -20.95 -22.30 12.08
N ALA A 208 -19.79 -22.88 11.75
CA ALA A 208 -18.64 -22.95 12.65
C ALA A 208 -17.98 -21.58 12.78
N ALA A 209 -17.76 -20.88 11.67
CA ALA A 209 -17.19 -19.52 11.65
C ALA A 209 -18.10 -18.52 12.37
N ARG A 210 -19.43 -18.59 12.14
CA ARG A 210 -20.40 -17.75 12.86
C ARG A 210 -20.38 -18.01 14.37
N ALA A 211 -20.34 -19.29 14.77
CA ALA A 211 -20.29 -19.65 16.18
C ALA A 211 -18.97 -19.19 16.84
N ALA A 212 -17.84 -19.28 16.15
CA ALA A 212 -16.57 -18.78 16.63
C ALA A 212 -16.60 -17.26 16.80
N LYS A 213 -17.09 -16.52 15.78
CA LYS A 213 -17.26 -15.07 15.81
C LYS A 213 -18.16 -14.61 16.96
N ALA A 214 -19.29 -15.30 17.17
CA ALA A 214 -20.20 -14.97 18.27
C ALA A 214 -19.52 -15.14 19.65
N ARG A 215 -18.78 -16.24 19.86
CA ARG A 215 -18.01 -16.43 21.11
C ARG A 215 -16.95 -15.36 21.31
N ALA A 216 -16.20 -15.01 20.26
CA ALA A 216 -15.19 -13.97 20.32
C ALA A 216 -15.79 -12.60 20.65
N ARG A 217 -16.89 -12.22 20.00
CA ARG A 217 -17.62 -10.98 20.32
C ARG A 217 -18.04 -10.93 21.79
N ASP A 218 -18.50 -12.03 22.36
CA ASP A 218 -18.90 -12.11 23.77
C ASP A 218 -17.73 -11.93 24.75
N ARG A 219 -16.46 -11.93 24.27
CA ARG A 219 -15.29 -11.61 25.09
C ARG A 219 -15.15 -10.11 25.32
N HIS A 220 -15.53 -9.26 24.38
CA HIS A 220 -15.38 -7.80 24.43
C HIS A 220 -16.42 -7.14 25.36
N ARG A 221 -16.44 -7.57 26.61
CA ARG A 221 -17.45 -7.15 27.60
C ARG A 221 -17.33 -5.69 27.98
N SER A 222 -16.12 -5.13 27.96
CA SER A 222 -15.91 -3.72 28.24
C SER A 222 -16.59 -2.80 27.22
N GLN A 223 -16.92 -3.31 26.04
CA GLN A 223 -17.54 -2.55 24.96
C GLN A 223 -19.05 -2.83 24.82
N THR A 224 -19.50 -4.00 25.24
CA THR A 224 -20.88 -4.45 25.09
C THR A 224 -21.72 -4.28 26.36
N ARG A 225 -21.10 -3.91 27.49
CA ARG A 225 -21.78 -3.60 28.74
C ARG A 225 -21.80 -2.11 28.99
N PRO A 226 -22.76 -1.61 29.78
CA PRO A 226 -22.79 -0.20 30.18
C PRO A 226 -21.46 0.24 30.80
N ASP A 227 -20.92 1.33 30.28
CA ASP A 227 -19.74 2.03 30.76
C ASP A 227 -20.08 3.00 31.95
N SER A 228 -19.16 3.91 32.27
CA SER A 228 -19.36 4.95 33.32
C SER A 228 -20.50 5.94 33.00
N THR A 229 -20.93 6.05 31.74
CA THR A 229 -22.07 6.86 31.28
C THR A 229 -23.40 6.14 31.34
N GLY A 230 -23.40 4.83 31.62
CA GLY A 230 -24.57 3.99 31.75
C GLY A 230 -25.06 3.38 30.40
N ALA A 231 -24.29 3.56 29.33
CA ALA A 231 -24.56 2.97 28.02
C ALA A 231 -23.35 2.18 27.51
N PRO A 232 -23.54 1.10 26.70
CA PRO A 232 -22.43 0.42 26.07
C PRO A 232 -21.90 1.24 24.88
N THR A 233 -20.61 1.14 24.61
CA THR A 233 -20.00 1.72 23.39
C THR A 233 -20.59 1.05 22.15
N LEU A 234 -20.75 -0.27 22.19
CA LEU A 234 -21.37 -1.09 21.14
C LEU A 234 -22.79 -1.52 21.60
N HIS A 235 -23.77 -0.74 21.24
CA HIS A 235 -25.18 -1.08 21.54
C HIS A 235 -25.72 -2.19 20.61
N ASP A 236 -26.84 -2.81 21.00
CA ASP A 236 -27.42 -3.95 20.28
C ASP A 236 -27.70 -3.66 18.78
N GLY A 237 -28.12 -2.43 18.46
CA GLY A 237 -28.35 -2.01 17.07
C GLY A 237 -27.07 -2.02 16.22
N MET A 238 -25.94 -1.65 16.81
CA MET A 238 -24.63 -1.72 16.15
C MET A 238 -24.18 -3.18 16.02
N LEU A 239 -24.31 -3.97 17.09
CA LEU A 239 -23.90 -5.38 17.08
C LEU A 239 -24.69 -6.23 16.07
N ALA A 240 -25.95 -5.89 15.80
CA ALA A 240 -26.78 -6.60 14.83
C ALA A 240 -26.16 -6.65 13.41
N HIS A 241 -25.38 -5.65 13.03
CA HIS A 241 -24.68 -5.63 11.73
C HIS A 241 -23.64 -6.75 11.58
N PHE A 242 -23.10 -7.24 12.69
CA PHE A 242 -22.05 -8.25 12.73
C PHE A 242 -22.58 -9.68 12.97
N ASP A 243 -23.89 -9.84 13.14
CA ASP A 243 -24.54 -11.13 13.27
C ASP A 243 -24.96 -11.77 11.92
N ARG A 244 -24.63 -11.10 10.82
CA ARG A 244 -24.90 -11.61 9.45
C ARG A 244 -24.17 -12.93 9.21
N ASP A 245 -24.73 -13.70 8.28
CA ASP A 245 -24.08 -14.89 7.73
C ASP A 245 -23.03 -14.58 6.66
N THR A 246 -22.64 -13.32 6.53
CA THR A 246 -21.76 -12.82 5.47
C THR A 246 -20.92 -11.70 6.03
N GLU A 247 -19.61 -11.72 5.75
CA GLU A 247 -18.71 -10.59 5.96
C GLU A 247 -18.42 -9.90 4.62
N VAL A 248 -18.26 -8.59 4.69
CA VAL A 248 -17.99 -7.74 3.53
C VAL A 248 -16.60 -7.13 3.67
N PHE A 249 -15.83 -7.22 2.59
CA PHE A 249 -14.53 -6.59 2.46
C PHE A 249 -14.52 -5.66 1.25
N ILE A 250 -13.86 -4.54 1.36
CA ILE A 250 -13.78 -3.52 0.33
C ILE A 250 -12.38 -3.56 -0.27
N ALA A 251 -12.27 -3.93 -1.53
CA ALA A 251 -11.02 -3.83 -2.26
C ALA A 251 -10.65 -2.35 -2.44
N PRO A 252 -9.37 -1.99 -2.44
CA PRO A 252 -8.97 -0.68 -2.90
C PRO A 252 -9.63 -0.46 -4.27
N PRO A 253 -10.10 0.77 -4.57
CA PRO A 253 -10.46 1.06 -5.95
C PRO A 253 -9.29 0.59 -6.82
N ASP A 254 -9.58 -0.12 -7.91
CA ASP A 254 -8.58 -0.36 -8.93
C ASP A 254 -8.06 1.02 -9.31
N ALA A 255 -6.98 1.40 -8.67
CA ALA A 255 -6.29 2.62 -9.01
C ALA A 255 -5.65 2.32 -10.36
N GLY A 256 -6.43 2.51 -11.42
CA GLY A 256 -5.90 2.54 -12.77
C GLY A 256 -4.72 3.50 -12.78
N SER A 257 -3.78 3.30 -13.66
CA SER A 257 -2.68 4.23 -13.83
C SER A 257 -3.18 5.67 -13.93
N THR A 258 -2.40 6.61 -13.41
CA THR A 258 -2.72 8.03 -13.51
C THR A 258 -3.04 8.38 -14.97
N PRO A 259 -4.20 9.01 -15.25
CA PRO A 259 -4.60 9.33 -16.62
C PRO A 259 -3.56 10.19 -17.33
N LEU A 260 -3.22 9.85 -18.59
CA LEU A 260 -2.17 10.53 -19.36
C LEU A 260 -2.43 12.06 -19.52
N ASP A 261 -3.68 12.46 -19.60
CA ASP A 261 -4.07 13.86 -19.69
C ASP A 261 -3.77 14.67 -18.42
N ALA A 262 -3.63 14.00 -17.25
CA ALA A 262 -3.22 14.66 -16.02
C ALA A 262 -1.82 15.27 -16.14
N PHE A 263 -0.88 14.56 -16.80
CA PHE A 263 0.46 15.07 -17.07
C PHE A 263 0.43 16.25 -18.05
N THR A 264 -0.33 16.12 -19.13
CA THR A 264 -0.53 17.20 -20.09
C THR A 264 -1.07 18.46 -19.40
N ARG A 265 -2.09 18.33 -18.52
CA ARG A 265 -2.63 19.48 -17.76
C ARG A 265 -1.57 20.11 -16.85
N ARG A 266 -0.75 19.29 -16.16
CA ARG A 266 0.32 19.80 -15.29
C ARG A 266 1.37 20.60 -16.04
N TYR A 267 1.88 20.07 -17.15
CA TYR A 267 2.86 20.76 -17.98
C TYR A 267 2.31 22.03 -18.66
N ARG A 268 1.02 22.08 -18.97
CA ARG A 268 0.37 23.31 -19.46
C ARG A 268 0.22 24.36 -18.38
N SER A 269 -0.06 23.96 -17.16
CA SER A 269 -0.21 24.89 -16.03
C SER A 269 1.12 25.49 -15.57
N ARG A 270 2.20 24.72 -15.63
CA ARG A 270 3.57 25.14 -15.22
C ARG A 270 4.62 24.50 -16.12
N PRO A 271 5.61 25.27 -16.61
CA PRO A 271 6.72 24.74 -17.42
C PRO A 271 7.53 23.66 -16.72
N ASP A 272 7.70 23.75 -15.43
CA ASP A 272 8.39 22.77 -14.58
C ASP A 272 7.51 22.50 -13.34
N PRO A 273 6.54 21.56 -13.46
CA PRO A 273 5.53 21.34 -12.42
C PRO A 273 6.10 20.92 -11.08
N TRP A 274 7.20 20.17 -11.07
CA TRP A 274 7.85 19.65 -9.87
C TRP A 274 9.07 20.46 -9.44
N GLY A 275 9.48 21.46 -10.23
CA GLY A 275 10.65 22.28 -9.94
C GLY A 275 11.98 21.53 -10.12
N VAL A 276 12.00 20.59 -11.08
CA VAL A 276 13.13 19.69 -11.35
C VAL A 276 14.42 20.47 -11.61
N ARG A 277 14.32 21.67 -12.24
CA ARG A 277 15.46 22.52 -12.54
C ARG A 277 15.99 23.28 -11.33
N THR A 278 15.12 23.67 -10.41
CA THR A 278 15.41 24.70 -9.41
C THR A 278 15.52 24.21 -7.99
N ARG A 279 14.77 23.19 -7.60
CA ARG A 279 14.77 22.68 -6.24
C ARG A 279 16.11 22.00 -5.92
N TRP A 280 16.65 22.27 -4.75
CA TRP A 280 17.84 21.58 -4.24
C TRP A 280 17.62 20.07 -4.13
N TYR A 281 16.46 19.66 -3.63
CA TYR A 281 16.04 18.27 -3.54
C TYR A 281 16.20 17.53 -4.88
N GLU A 282 15.68 18.09 -5.96
CA GLU A 282 15.70 17.50 -7.29
C GLU A 282 17.14 17.39 -7.86
N ARG A 283 17.97 18.42 -7.65
CA ARG A 283 19.37 18.39 -8.08
C ARG A 283 20.18 17.36 -7.30
N ARG A 284 19.97 17.28 -5.96
CA ARG A 284 20.63 16.29 -5.09
C ARG A 284 20.25 14.87 -5.50
N LYS A 285 18.96 14.60 -5.72
CA LYS A 285 18.43 13.30 -6.15
C LYS A 285 19.06 12.83 -7.46
N ARG A 286 19.10 13.69 -8.49
CA ARG A 286 19.76 13.38 -9.77
C ARG A 286 21.26 13.09 -9.61
N ALA A 287 21.96 13.92 -8.84
CA ALA A 287 23.39 13.70 -8.60
C ALA A 287 23.66 12.35 -7.90
N LEU A 288 22.82 11.97 -6.94
CA LEU A 288 22.90 10.65 -6.29
C LEU A 288 22.64 9.53 -7.30
N LEU A 289 21.56 9.61 -8.09
CA LEU A 289 21.24 8.62 -9.11
C LEU A 289 22.41 8.46 -10.11
N GLY A 290 22.95 9.56 -10.63
CA GLY A 290 24.09 9.55 -11.55
C GLY A 290 25.34 8.93 -10.92
N ALA A 291 25.62 9.24 -9.65
CA ALA A 291 26.77 8.69 -8.92
C ALA A 291 26.65 7.18 -8.62
N MET A 292 25.43 6.67 -8.53
CA MET A 292 25.17 5.24 -8.25
C MET A 292 25.26 4.35 -9.48
N LEU A 293 25.32 4.91 -10.70
CA LEU A 293 25.46 4.12 -11.93
C LEU A 293 26.79 3.37 -11.94
N PRO A 294 26.79 2.05 -12.18
CA PRO A 294 27.96 1.20 -11.96
C PRO A 294 29.00 1.26 -13.07
N ARG A 295 28.76 2.03 -14.13
CA ARG A 295 29.69 2.21 -15.27
C ARG A 295 29.86 3.69 -15.57
N GLU A 296 31.08 4.06 -15.99
CA GLU A 296 31.37 5.42 -16.44
C GLU A 296 30.62 5.77 -17.73
N ARG A 297 30.53 4.81 -18.66
CA ARG A 297 29.86 4.95 -19.95
C ARG A 297 28.94 3.77 -20.24
N PHE A 298 27.91 4.05 -21.04
CA PHE A 298 26.94 3.07 -21.55
C PHE A 298 26.84 3.22 -23.08
N THR A 299 26.58 2.12 -23.77
CA THR A 299 26.35 2.15 -25.21
C THR A 299 24.98 2.75 -25.50
N ARG A 300 23.94 2.29 -24.77
CA ARG A 300 22.56 2.76 -24.98
C ARG A 300 21.79 2.86 -23.68
N ALA A 301 21.17 4.01 -23.46
CA ALA A 301 20.22 4.20 -22.36
C ALA A 301 18.81 4.48 -22.86
N LEU A 302 17.81 3.97 -22.10
CA LEU A 302 16.42 4.30 -22.23
C LEU A 302 15.97 5.03 -20.97
N GLU A 303 15.51 6.28 -21.09
CA GLU A 303 14.93 7.04 -20.01
C GLU A 303 13.41 7.10 -20.19
N ILE A 304 12.66 6.58 -19.19
CA ILE A 304 11.20 6.57 -19.20
C ILE A 304 10.71 7.67 -18.24
N GLY A 305 9.90 8.61 -18.77
CA GLY A 305 9.45 9.78 -18.03
C GLY A 305 10.51 10.90 -17.99
N CYS A 306 11.02 11.30 -19.15
CA CYS A 306 12.14 12.27 -19.25
C CYS A 306 11.80 13.69 -18.76
N GLY A 307 10.53 14.05 -18.61
CA GLY A 307 10.07 15.30 -18.03
C GLY A 307 10.56 16.54 -18.76
N VAL A 308 11.44 17.32 -18.11
CA VAL A 308 12.04 18.55 -18.67
C VAL A 308 13.48 18.33 -19.14
N GLY A 309 13.96 17.09 -19.22
CA GLY A 309 15.22 16.67 -19.86
C GLY A 309 16.47 16.90 -19.03
N GLU A 310 16.37 17.15 -17.73
CA GLU A 310 17.56 17.42 -16.90
C GLU A 310 18.45 16.17 -16.74
N PHE A 311 17.84 14.98 -16.54
CA PHE A 311 18.61 13.75 -16.47
C PHE A 311 18.98 13.22 -17.87
N SER A 312 18.13 13.45 -18.89
CA SER A 312 18.48 13.17 -20.29
C SER A 312 19.76 13.85 -20.73
N ALA A 313 19.94 15.13 -20.34
CA ALA A 313 21.17 15.88 -20.62
C ALA A 313 22.41 15.31 -19.89
N GLU A 314 22.23 14.77 -18.69
CA GLU A 314 23.30 14.09 -17.95
C GLU A 314 23.66 12.74 -18.59
N LEU A 315 22.66 11.93 -18.95
CA LEU A 315 22.85 10.67 -19.68
C LEU A 315 23.56 10.88 -21.01
N ALA A 316 23.25 11.98 -21.71
CA ALA A 316 23.91 12.33 -22.97
C ALA A 316 25.45 12.47 -22.84
N THR A 317 25.96 12.81 -21.65
CA THR A 317 27.42 12.89 -21.43
C THR A 317 28.07 11.53 -21.18
N ARG A 318 27.25 10.49 -20.88
CA ARG A 318 27.72 9.17 -20.45
C ARG A 318 27.27 8.03 -21.35
N CYS A 319 26.46 8.30 -22.39
CA CYS A 319 25.92 7.28 -23.29
C CYS A 319 26.26 7.60 -24.73
N ASP A 320 26.47 6.56 -25.56
CA ASP A 320 26.68 6.73 -26.99
C ASP A 320 25.35 6.95 -27.74
N ALA A 321 24.24 6.45 -27.18
CA ALA A 321 22.87 6.72 -27.62
C ALA A 321 21.90 6.80 -26.41
N VAL A 322 20.97 7.74 -26.46
CA VAL A 322 19.89 7.86 -25.48
C VAL A 322 18.56 7.93 -26.19
N VAL A 323 17.62 7.12 -25.72
CA VAL A 323 16.19 7.26 -26.07
C VAL A 323 15.48 7.78 -24.83
N ALA A 324 14.91 8.98 -24.89
CA ALA A 324 14.17 9.61 -23.82
C ALA A 324 12.69 9.70 -24.19
N ILE A 325 11.80 9.14 -23.37
CA ILE A 325 10.37 9.13 -23.65
C ILE A 325 9.55 9.80 -22.56
N ASP A 326 8.46 10.43 -22.97
CA ASP A 326 7.42 10.94 -22.08
C ASP A 326 6.06 10.89 -22.78
N VAL A 327 4.97 10.77 -22.01
CA VAL A 327 3.60 10.75 -22.54
C VAL A 327 3.10 12.16 -22.89
N ALA A 328 3.62 13.20 -22.21
CA ALA A 328 3.22 14.58 -22.40
C ALA A 328 4.02 15.24 -23.54
N ALA A 329 3.31 15.74 -24.56
CA ALA A 329 3.95 16.45 -25.67
C ALA A 329 4.76 17.66 -25.24
N GLU A 330 4.31 18.36 -24.19
CA GLU A 330 4.98 19.50 -23.60
C GLU A 330 6.31 19.13 -22.93
N ALA A 331 6.38 17.95 -22.28
CA ALA A 331 7.61 17.40 -21.71
C ALA A 331 8.61 17.07 -22.83
N VAL A 332 8.15 16.32 -23.84
CA VAL A 332 8.96 15.97 -25.02
C VAL A 332 9.56 17.19 -25.70
N ALA A 333 8.76 18.23 -25.94
CA ALA A 333 9.25 19.47 -26.55
C ALA A 333 10.36 20.16 -25.71
N ARG A 334 10.18 20.21 -24.39
CA ARG A 334 11.20 20.80 -23.47
C ARG A 334 12.47 19.99 -23.37
N THR A 335 12.31 18.66 -23.35
CA THR A 335 13.47 17.75 -23.36
C THR A 335 14.23 17.86 -24.67
N ALA A 336 13.54 17.88 -25.82
CA ALA A 336 14.17 18.07 -27.13
C ALA A 336 14.93 19.41 -27.22
N GLU A 337 14.35 20.49 -26.70
CA GLU A 337 15.04 21.77 -26.60
C GLU A 337 16.28 21.70 -25.70
N ARG A 338 16.15 21.02 -24.55
CA ARG A 338 17.23 20.87 -23.54
C ARG A 338 18.42 20.11 -24.08
N VAL A 339 18.21 19.10 -24.94
CA VAL A 339 19.26 18.24 -25.51
C VAL A 339 19.54 18.53 -26.97
N ALA A 340 19.12 19.68 -27.48
CA ALA A 340 19.27 20.03 -28.91
C ALA A 340 20.72 19.98 -29.44
N ALA A 341 21.71 20.18 -28.56
CA ALA A 341 23.14 20.08 -28.90
C ALA A 341 23.68 18.65 -28.89
N GLN A 342 22.88 17.65 -28.49
CA GLN A 342 23.26 16.24 -28.38
C GLN A 342 22.54 15.39 -29.44
N PRO A 343 23.11 15.23 -30.67
CA PRO A 343 22.39 14.57 -31.76
C PRO A 343 22.18 13.04 -31.57
N HIS A 344 22.85 12.45 -30.59
CA HIS A 344 22.70 11.05 -30.20
C HIS A 344 21.58 10.82 -29.17
N VAL A 345 20.85 11.86 -28.79
CA VAL A 345 19.68 11.78 -27.93
C VAL A 345 18.41 11.87 -28.77
N GLN A 346 17.64 10.79 -28.80
CA GLN A 346 16.34 10.75 -29.44
C GLN A 346 15.26 10.99 -28.39
N VAL A 347 14.42 12.00 -28.58
CA VAL A 347 13.30 12.30 -27.69
C VAL A 347 11.99 11.95 -28.38
N VAL A 348 11.17 11.10 -27.78
CA VAL A 348 9.97 10.53 -28.40
C VAL A 348 8.77 10.68 -27.46
N ARG A 349 7.63 11.07 -28.00
CA ARG A 349 6.36 10.96 -27.27
C ARG A 349 5.87 9.53 -27.33
N ALA A 350 5.81 8.85 -26.16
CA ALA A 350 5.43 7.45 -26.07
C ALA A 350 4.83 7.11 -24.72
N ASP A 351 3.92 6.14 -24.70
CA ASP A 351 3.44 5.47 -23.50
C ASP A 351 4.26 4.18 -23.28
N ALA A 352 4.97 4.10 -22.16
CA ALA A 352 5.81 2.94 -21.87
C ALA A 352 5.03 1.62 -21.82
N ARG A 353 3.73 1.66 -21.52
CA ARG A 353 2.87 0.48 -21.42
C ARG A 353 2.59 -0.18 -22.78
N THR A 354 2.63 0.59 -23.86
CA THR A 354 2.22 0.13 -25.20
C THR A 354 3.29 0.30 -26.25
N ASP A 355 4.16 1.30 -26.14
CA ASP A 355 4.99 1.75 -27.24
C ASP A 355 6.47 1.35 -27.12
N LEU A 356 6.93 0.83 -25.95
CA LEU A 356 8.33 0.49 -25.72
C LEU A 356 8.95 -0.39 -26.83
N PRO A 357 8.31 -1.45 -27.32
CA PRO A 357 8.89 -2.29 -28.38
C PRO A 357 9.16 -1.53 -29.67
N ALA A 358 8.35 -0.49 -29.96
CA ALA A 358 8.46 0.29 -31.19
C ALA A 358 9.48 1.43 -31.09
N VAL A 359 9.54 2.11 -29.91
CA VAL A 359 10.37 3.32 -29.73
C VAL A 359 11.77 3.01 -29.22
N ALA A 360 11.95 1.90 -28.55
CA ALA A 360 13.24 1.43 -28.03
C ALA A 360 13.52 -0.02 -28.43
N PRO A 361 13.53 -0.36 -29.72
CA PRO A 361 13.77 -1.72 -30.17
C PRO A 361 15.20 -2.15 -29.86
N GLY A 362 15.34 -3.38 -29.36
CA GLY A 362 16.63 -3.99 -29.08
C GLY A 362 17.23 -3.63 -27.73
N HIS A 363 18.45 -4.12 -27.53
CA HIS A 363 19.15 -4.07 -26.25
C HIS A 363 19.43 -2.65 -25.74
N SER A 364 19.26 -2.44 -24.44
CA SER A 364 19.66 -1.23 -23.71
C SER A 364 20.51 -1.61 -22.50
N ASP A 365 21.72 -1.07 -22.39
CA ASP A 365 22.59 -1.31 -21.24
C ASP A 365 21.98 -0.77 -19.94
N LEU A 366 21.23 0.33 -20.05
CA LEU A 366 20.66 1.04 -18.93
C LEU A 366 19.21 1.45 -19.24
N VAL A 367 18.29 1.11 -18.35
CA VAL A 367 16.96 1.71 -18.30
C VAL A 367 16.82 2.55 -17.05
N VAL A 368 16.30 3.75 -17.18
CA VAL A 368 16.08 4.69 -16.07
C VAL A 368 14.58 4.85 -15.83
N LEU A 369 14.16 4.58 -14.59
CA LEU A 369 12.82 4.80 -14.06
C LEU A 369 12.91 5.82 -12.91
N SER A 370 12.79 7.10 -13.23
CA SER A 370 12.89 8.16 -12.23
C SER A 370 11.57 8.91 -12.10
N GLU A 371 10.93 8.82 -10.93
CA GLU A 371 9.67 9.52 -10.59
C GLU A 371 8.49 9.16 -11.53
N VAL A 372 8.46 7.94 -12.06
CA VAL A 372 7.45 7.53 -13.03
C VAL A 372 6.67 6.29 -12.61
N GLY A 373 7.34 5.29 -12.04
CA GLY A 373 6.76 3.97 -11.79
C GLY A 373 5.51 3.98 -10.91
N TYR A 374 5.45 4.86 -9.94
CA TYR A 374 4.31 4.96 -9.03
C TYR A 374 3.05 5.56 -9.65
N TYR A 375 3.12 6.13 -10.86
CA TYR A 375 1.95 6.60 -11.62
C TYR A 375 1.25 5.49 -12.40
N TRP A 376 1.86 4.33 -12.51
CA TRP A 376 1.23 3.14 -13.08
C TRP A 376 0.54 2.33 -12.01
N SER A 377 -0.56 1.66 -12.38
CA SER A 377 -1.12 0.57 -11.56
C SER A 377 -0.09 -0.56 -11.42
N ALA A 378 -0.26 -1.42 -10.43
CA ALA A 378 0.62 -2.58 -10.30
C ALA A 378 0.63 -3.45 -11.57
N ALA A 379 -0.53 -3.64 -12.22
CA ALA A 379 -0.64 -4.38 -13.47
C ALA A 379 0.09 -3.69 -14.64
N ASP A 380 -0.05 -2.38 -14.78
CA ASP A 380 0.63 -1.62 -15.83
C ASP A 380 2.16 -1.57 -15.60
N LEU A 381 2.60 -1.50 -14.32
CA LEU A 381 4.02 -1.61 -14.00
C LEU A 381 4.61 -2.96 -14.44
N GLU A 382 3.89 -4.08 -14.19
CA GLU A 382 4.34 -5.40 -14.64
C GLU A 382 4.45 -5.47 -16.19
N ILE A 383 3.49 -4.87 -16.91
CA ILE A 383 3.56 -4.77 -18.39
C ILE A 383 4.82 -4.03 -18.85
N VAL A 384 5.15 -2.89 -18.20
CA VAL A 384 6.35 -2.12 -18.52
C VAL A 384 7.62 -2.90 -18.21
N LEU A 385 7.68 -3.58 -17.07
CA LEU A 385 8.82 -4.39 -16.68
C LEU A 385 9.01 -5.59 -17.62
N ASP A 386 7.92 -6.25 -18.05
CA ASP A 386 7.97 -7.31 -19.07
C ASP A 386 8.56 -6.79 -20.40
N ALA A 387 8.15 -5.61 -20.82
CA ALA A 387 8.67 -5.00 -22.06
C ALA A 387 10.17 -4.64 -21.94
N ILE A 388 10.62 -4.16 -20.77
CA ILE A 388 12.03 -3.87 -20.48
C ILE A 388 12.86 -5.16 -20.52
N GLU A 389 12.41 -6.24 -19.91
CA GLU A 389 13.09 -7.53 -19.94
C GLU A 389 13.12 -8.13 -21.35
N ALA A 390 11.99 -8.08 -22.08
CA ALA A 390 11.89 -8.58 -23.45
C ALA A 390 12.83 -7.83 -24.41
N ALA A 391 13.05 -6.53 -24.19
CA ALA A 391 14.03 -5.72 -24.91
C ALA A 391 15.48 -6.08 -24.53
N GLY A 392 15.67 -6.91 -23.51
CA GLY A 392 16.98 -7.42 -23.11
C GLY A 392 17.83 -6.43 -22.34
N ALA A 393 17.23 -5.60 -21.50
CA ALA A 393 17.95 -4.64 -20.65
C ALA A 393 18.95 -5.32 -19.70
N ASP A 394 20.11 -4.68 -19.46
CA ASP A 394 21.09 -5.15 -18.48
C ASP A 394 20.79 -4.62 -17.09
N LEU A 395 20.49 -3.32 -17.01
CA LEU A 395 20.37 -2.58 -15.75
C LEU A 395 19.08 -1.77 -15.71
N ILE A 396 18.46 -1.70 -14.53
CA ILE A 396 17.44 -0.71 -14.21
C ILE A 396 17.97 0.19 -13.09
N ALA A 397 18.03 1.50 -13.34
CA ALA A 397 18.27 2.51 -12.33
C ALA A 397 16.94 3.17 -11.97
N ALA A 398 16.47 2.91 -10.76
CA ALA A 398 15.20 3.39 -10.25
C ALA A 398 15.40 4.45 -9.17
N CYS A 399 14.57 5.52 -9.24
CA CYS A 399 14.59 6.61 -8.26
C CYS A 399 13.17 7.10 -8.04
N HIS A 400 12.64 6.97 -6.82
CA HIS A 400 11.26 7.33 -6.53
C HIS A 400 11.11 8.02 -5.18
N TRP A 401 10.25 9.03 -5.17
CA TRP A 401 9.72 9.67 -3.97
C TRP A 401 8.94 8.65 -3.13
N ARG A 402 9.14 8.68 -1.80
CA ARG A 402 8.50 7.71 -0.89
C ARG A 402 7.14 8.16 -0.36
N HIS A 403 6.76 9.42 -0.57
CA HIS A 403 5.50 10.01 -0.13
C HIS A 403 4.59 10.37 -1.33
N PRO A 404 4.10 9.40 -2.11
CA PRO A 404 3.32 9.69 -3.30
C PRO A 404 2.05 10.47 -2.95
N GLY A 405 1.72 11.48 -3.77
CA GLY A 405 0.48 12.24 -3.66
C GLY A 405 -0.73 11.42 -4.08
N GLY A 406 -1.93 11.94 -3.79
CA GLY A 406 -3.21 11.21 -3.96
C GLY A 406 -3.60 10.79 -5.39
N ASP A 407 -2.78 11.05 -6.38
CA ASP A 407 -2.95 10.60 -7.77
C ASP A 407 -1.95 9.51 -8.20
N ALA A 408 -1.08 9.06 -7.30
CA ALA A 408 -0.18 7.94 -7.52
C ALA A 408 -0.84 6.65 -6.99
N PRO A 409 -1.13 5.66 -7.86
CA PRO A 409 -1.80 4.41 -7.45
C PRO A 409 -0.95 3.51 -6.55
N GLN A 410 0.36 3.71 -6.51
CA GLN A 410 1.26 2.94 -5.65
C GLN A 410 2.42 3.78 -5.10
N SER A 411 3.15 3.25 -4.13
CA SER A 411 4.30 3.92 -3.53
C SER A 411 5.58 3.68 -4.33
N GLY A 412 6.58 4.56 -4.14
CA GLY A 412 7.93 4.32 -4.66
C GLY A 412 8.53 3.01 -4.16
N ASP A 413 8.33 2.68 -2.88
CA ASP A 413 8.81 1.42 -2.30
C ASP A 413 8.16 0.19 -2.97
N ALA A 414 6.86 0.24 -3.34
CA ALA A 414 6.19 -0.83 -4.07
C ALA A 414 6.78 -1.02 -5.49
N VAL A 415 7.10 0.08 -6.19
CA VAL A 415 7.77 0.03 -7.49
C VAL A 415 9.14 -0.66 -7.37
N HIS A 416 9.94 -0.27 -6.38
CA HIS A 416 11.26 -0.87 -6.13
C HIS A 416 11.16 -2.36 -5.77
N ALA A 417 10.16 -2.75 -4.98
CA ALA A 417 9.89 -4.16 -4.67
C ALA A 417 9.55 -4.96 -5.94
N ALA A 418 8.74 -4.40 -6.86
CA ALA A 418 8.42 -5.05 -8.13
C ALA A 418 9.67 -5.28 -9.00
N ILE A 419 10.54 -4.28 -9.12
CA ILE A 419 11.80 -4.40 -9.85
C ILE A 419 12.73 -5.43 -9.18
N ALA A 420 12.83 -5.40 -7.85
CA ALA A 420 13.70 -6.30 -7.10
C ALA A 420 13.34 -7.79 -7.27
N ARG A 421 12.06 -8.13 -7.46
CA ARG A 421 11.63 -9.53 -7.73
C ARG A 421 12.15 -10.06 -9.06
N ARG A 422 12.37 -9.19 -10.04
CA ARG A 422 12.85 -9.55 -11.38
C ARG A 422 14.37 -9.46 -11.50
N ALA A 423 14.99 -8.68 -10.63
CA ALA A 423 16.42 -8.44 -10.65
C ALA A 423 17.22 -9.66 -10.17
N ARG A 424 18.30 -9.97 -10.88
CA ARG A 424 19.29 -10.97 -10.44
C ARG A 424 20.08 -10.49 -9.24
N THR A 425 20.43 -9.19 -9.22
CA THR A 425 21.21 -8.60 -8.15
C THR A 425 20.89 -7.11 -8.02
N ARG A 426 20.87 -6.60 -6.80
CA ARG A 426 20.86 -5.18 -6.50
C ARG A 426 22.30 -4.72 -6.31
N LEU A 427 22.78 -3.84 -7.20
CA LEU A 427 24.19 -3.37 -7.21
C LEU A 427 24.42 -2.20 -6.26
N ALA A 428 23.41 -1.33 -6.11
CA ALA A 428 23.53 -0.14 -5.24
C ALA A 428 22.17 0.21 -4.64
N ARG A 429 22.19 0.76 -3.42
CA ARG A 429 21.00 1.27 -2.73
C ARG A 429 21.35 2.54 -1.95
N TYR A 430 20.54 3.56 -2.14
CA TYR A 430 20.42 4.73 -1.29
C TYR A 430 18.98 4.84 -0.79
N LEU A 431 18.83 5.09 0.48
CA LEU A 431 17.54 5.23 1.13
C LEU A 431 17.62 6.33 2.19
N ASP A 432 16.75 7.31 2.09
CA ASP A 432 16.51 8.27 3.16
C ASP A 432 14.98 8.38 3.42
N GLU A 433 14.58 9.35 4.24
CA GLU A 433 13.17 9.55 4.59
C GLU A 433 12.32 9.82 3.36
N ASP A 434 12.84 10.55 2.36
CA ASP A 434 12.08 11.08 1.23
C ASP A 434 12.22 10.30 -0.07
N VAL A 435 13.36 9.64 -0.29
CA VAL A 435 13.67 9.01 -1.58
C VAL A 435 14.31 7.63 -1.43
N VAL A 436 13.92 6.73 -2.31
CA VAL A 436 14.60 5.46 -2.54
C VAL A 436 15.26 5.49 -3.93
N ILE A 437 16.55 5.16 -4.01
CA ILE A 437 17.31 5.04 -5.25
C ILE A 437 18.02 3.69 -5.24
N GLU A 438 17.79 2.89 -6.26
CA GLU A 438 18.42 1.58 -6.38
C GLU A 438 18.83 1.31 -7.82
N VAL A 439 19.94 0.57 -7.98
CA VAL A 439 20.40 0.07 -9.27
C VAL A 439 20.32 -1.45 -9.24
N PHE A 440 19.57 -2.00 -10.17
CA PHE A 440 19.31 -3.43 -10.30
C PHE A 440 19.95 -3.97 -11.56
N ALA A 441 20.61 -5.12 -11.45
CA ALA A 441 21.08 -5.90 -12.58
C ALA A 441 20.07 -6.99 -12.93
N LEU A 442 19.58 -6.99 -14.15
CA LEU A 442 18.72 -8.04 -14.72
C LEU A 442 19.55 -9.22 -15.23
N ARG A 443 20.83 -8.99 -15.51
CA ARG A 443 21.80 -9.99 -15.98
C ARG A 443 23.01 -10.02 -15.08
N GLU A 444 23.88 -11.01 -15.27
CA GLU A 444 25.14 -11.08 -14.56
C GLU A 444 25.98 -9.83 -14.87
N THR A 445 26.24 -9.05 -13.84
CA THR A 445 26.95 -7.77 -13.95
C THR A 445 27.98 -7.70 -12.83
N PRO A 446 29.26 -7.46 -13.14
CA PRO A 446 30.29 -7.30 -12.12
C PRO A 446 30.00 -6.06 -11.28
N SER A 447 30.43 -6.08 -10.03
CA SER A 447 30.48 -4.85 -9.20
C SER A 447 31.47 -3.84 -9.81
N VAL A 448 31.41 -2.58 -9.40
CA VAL A 448 32.36 -1.55 -9.84
C VAL A 448 33.81 -1.99 -9.55
N ALA A 449 34.03 -2.51 -8.34
CA ALA A 449 35.38 -2.98 -7.94
C ALA A 449 35.87 -4.18 -8.79
N GLN A 450 34.96 -5.09 -9.14
CA GLN A 450 35.29 -6.22 -10.03
C GLN A 450 35.58 -5.73 -11.46
N ALA A 451 34.79 -4.80 -11.98
CA ALA A 451 34.97 -4.21 -13.32
C ALA A 451 36.31 -3.45 -13.44
N GLU A 452 36.75 -2.85 -12.34
CA GLU A 452 38.05 -2.16 -12.24
C GLU A 452 39.24 -3.10 -11.88
N GLY A 453 38.97 -4.41 -11.68
CA GLY A 453 40.00 -5.38 -11.29
C GLY A 453 40.53 -5.19 -9.87
N LEU A 454 39.79 -4.54 -9.00
CA LEU A 454 40.19 -4.30 -7.60
C LEU A 454 39.86 -5.49 -6.71
N THR A 455 38.94 -6.37 -7.15
CA THR A 455 38.54 -7.63 -6.49
C THR A 455 38.39 -8.72 -7.53
N PRO A 456 38.56 -10.02 -7.14
CA PRO A 456 38.30 -11.14 -8.02
C PRO A 456 36.87 -11.18 -8.57
#